data_9ba042726c3ce2164f2b90a0da323406
#
_entry.id   9ba042726c3ce2164f2b90a0da323406
#
_cell.length_a   1.000
_cell.length_b   1.000
_cell.length_c   1.000
_cell.angle_alpha   90.00
_cell.angle_beta   90.00
_cell.angle_gamma   90.00
#
_symmetry.space_group_name_H-M   'P 1'
#
loop_
_entity.id
_entity.type
_entity.pdbx_description
1 polymer ?
#
loop_
_entity_poly.entity_id
_entity_poly.type
_entity_poly.pdbx_seq_one_letter_code
_entity_poly.pdbx_strand_id
1 'polypeptide(L)'
;EMQRSLVGSEMCIRDRFKYVERFSHVMHIITDVEGKLRSDKTCFDALGSTLPAGTLSGAPKIRAMEIIDELEKTKRSTYGGAIGYISFNGNFDSCITIRTGVFKDGKAYIQAGGGIVYDSIPENEYQESINKASAVLRAIEEAGDIV
;
A
#
# COMPACT_ATOMS: atom_id res chain seq x y z
N GLU A 1 14.99 5.90 9.44
CA GLU A 1 13.83 4.98 9.57
C GLU A 1 13.79 3.94 8.44
N MET A 2 14.12 4.31 7.21
CA MET A 2 14.17 3.36 6.09
C MET A 2 15.17 2.20 6.28
N GLN A 3 16.24 2.39 7.03
CA GLN A 3 17.24 1.32 7.30
C GLN A 3 16.68 0.19 8.17
N ARG A 4 15.64 0.43 8.97
CA ARG A 4 15.04 -0.61 9.81
C ARG A 4 14.06 -1.51 9.06
N SER A 5 13.49 -1.05 7.94
CA SER A 5 12.57 -1.86 7.13
C SER A 5 13.27 -2.88 6.23
N LEU A 6 14.60 -2.81 6.11
CA LEU A 6 15.42 -3.75 5.33
C LEU A 6 16.16 -4.76 6.21
N VAL A 7 15.60 -5.07 7.36
CA VAL A 7 16.09 -6.14 8.24
C VAL A 7 16.10 -7.46 7.45
N GLY A 8 17.29 -8.01 7.24
CA GLY A 8 17.49 -9.23 6.46
C GLY A 8 18.21 -9.02 5.13
N SER A 9 18.56 -7.79 4.73
CA SER A 9 19.45 -7.55 3.60
C SER A 9 20.90 -7.40 4.06
N GLU A 10 21.86 -7.89 3.24
CA GLU A 10 23.30 -7.73 3.51
C GLU A 10 23.78 -6.32 3.10
N MET A 11 23.20 -5.76 2.07
CA MET A 11 23.53 -4.44 1.53
C MET A 11 22.29 -3.80 0.93
N CYS A 12 22.14 -2.49 1.12
CA CYS A 12 21.07 -1.71 0.55
C CYS A 12 21.65 -0.64 -0.37
N ILE A 13 21.22 -0.63 -1.62
CA ILE A 13 21.58 0.37 -2.61
C ILE A 13 20.33 1.20 -2.93
N ARG A 14 20.52 2.51 -3.00
CA ARG A 14 19.46 3.44 -3.39
C ARG A 14 19.79 4.01 -4.76
N ASP A 15 19.19 3.42 -5.80
CA ASP A 15 19.52 3.77 -7.19
C ASP A 15 18.86 5.07 -7.64
N ARG A 16 17.61 5.27 -7.24
CA ARG A 16 16.84 6.47 -7.61
C ARG A 16 16.18 7.05 -6.36
N PHE A 17 16.51 8.31 -6.05
CA PHE A 17 16.04 8.97 -4.85
C PHE A 17 15.05 10.10 -5.16
N LYS A 18 13.84 9.99 -4.61
CA LYS A 18 12.78 11.02 -4.66
C LYS A 18 12.54 11.56 -6.08
N TYR A 19 12.17 10.71 -7.00
CA TYR A 19 11.66 11.14 -8.29
C TYR A 19 10.13 11.14 -8.30
N VAL A 20 9.55 12.03 -9.12
CA VAL A 20 8.09 12.12 -9.26
C VAL A 20 7.65 11.23 -10.41
N GLU A 21 6.81 10.25 -10.13
CA GLU A 21 6.14 9.45 -11.13
C GLU A 21 4.68 9.88 -11.26
N ARG A 22 4.24 10.06 -12.52
CA ARG A 22 2.91 10.52 -12.86
C ARG A 22 2.09 9.37 -13.42
N PHE A 23 1.01 9.05 -12.73
CA PHE A 23 -0.01 8.12 -13.19
C PHE A 23 -1.24 8.90 -13.68
N SER A 24 -2.18 8.24 -14.33
CA SER A 24 -3.37 8.89 -14.91
C SER A 24 -4.20 9.71 -13.90
N HIS A 25 -4.21 9.32 -12.64
CA HIS A 25 -5.06 9.92 -11.62
C HIS A 25 -4.30 10.43 -10.38
N VAL A 26 -3.02 10.13 -10.26
CA VAL A 26 -2.21 10.49 -9.08
C VAL A 26 -0.76 10.72 -9.44
N MET A 27 -0.06 11.47 -8.59
CA MET A 27 1.40 11.63 -8.64
C MET A 27 1.99 11.09 -7.34
N HIS A 28 3.14 10.43 -7.45
CA HIS A 28 3.87 9.91 -6.30
C HIS A 28 5.32 10.32 -6.33
N ILE A 29 5.87 10.57 -5.15
CA ILE A 29 7.32 10.64 -4.95
C ILE A 29 7.79 9.22 -4.65
N ILE A 30 8.63 8.69 -5.52
CA ILE A 30 9.13 7.32 -5.44
C ILE A 30 10.61 7.31 -5.11
N THR A 31 11.05 6.27 -4.43
CA THR A 31 12.46 5.94 -4.22
C THR A 31 12.64 4.46 -4.45
N ASP A 32 13.52 4.09 -5.36
CA ASP A 32 13.89 2.71 -5.58
C ASP A 32 14.99 2.32 -4.60
N VAL A 33 14.81 1.20 -3.93
CA VAL A 33 15.77 0.66 -2.97
C VAL A 33 16.01 -0.80 -3.30
N GLU A 34 17.26 -1.13 -3.60
CA GLU A 34 17.68 -2.50 -3.84
C GLU A 34 18.52 -3.02 -2.68
N GLY A 35 18.45 -4.32 -2.46
CA GLY A 35 19.24 -4.98 -1.43
C GLY A 35 19.43 -6.46 -1.77
N LYS A 36 20.56 -7.01 -1.35
CA LYS A 36 20.83 -8.44 -1.46
C LYS A 36 20.21 -9.17 -0.29
N LEU A 37 19.30 -10.11 -0.58
CA LEU A 37 18.73 -10.96 0.44
C LEU A 37 19.80 -11.85 1.07
N ARG A 38 19.81 -11.96 2.38
CA ARG A 38 20.69 -12.86 3.11
C ARG A 38 20.43 -14.30 2.71
N SER A 39 21.48 -15.14 2.70
CA SER A 39 21.38 -16.54 2.28
C SER A 39 20.53 -17.43 3.21
N ASP A 40 20.29 -16.97 4.44
CA ASP A 40 19.44 -17.63 5.44
C ASP A 40 17.97 -17.15 5.40
N LYS A 41 17.59 -16.30 4.42
CA LYS A 41 16.27 -15.69 4.29
C LYS A 41 15.60 -16.04 2.97
N THR A 42 14.28 -16.02 2.99
CA THR A 42 13.41 -16.29 1.85
C THR A 42 12.66 -15.02 1.40
N CYS A 43 12.01 -15.07 0.25
CA CYS A 43 11.13 -14.00 -0.18
C CYS A 43 9.97 -13.73 0.81
N PHE A 44 9.52 -14.74 1.54
CA PHE A 44 8.51 -14.59 2.58
C PHE A 44 9.03 -13.80 3.80
N ASP A 45 10.29 -14.05 4.19
CA ASP A 45 10.94 -13.27 5.26
C ASP A 45 11.06 -11.80 4.84
N ALA A 46 11.42 -11.54 3.58
CA ALA A 46 11.50 -10.20 3.02
C ALA A 46 10.12 -9.52 3.05
N LEU A 47 9.08 -10.19 2.56
CA LEU A 47 7.70 -9.67 2.60
C LEU A 47 7.26 -9.38 4.04
N GLY A 48 7.45 -10.31 4.96
CA GLY A 48 7.10 -10.16 6.37
C GLY A 48 7.81 -8.99 7.06
N SER A 49 9.02 -8.66 6.64
CA SER A 49 9.76 -7.50 7.17
C SER A 49 9.24 -6.14 6.67
N THR A 50 8.56 -6.11 5.52
CA THR A 50 8.03 -4.88 4.92
C THR A 50 6.57 -4.60 5.28
N LEU A 51 5.84 -5.60 5.75
CA LEU A 51 4.44 -5.49 6.13
C LEU A 51 4.25 -5.38 7.65
N PRO A 52 3.17 -4.72 8.11
CA PRO A 52 2.28 -3.83 7.36
C PRO A 52 3.01 -2.61 6.79
N ALA A 53 2.63 -2.17 5.59
CA ALA A 53 3.25 -1.03 4.93
C ALA A 53 3.05 0.26 5.74
N GLY A 54 4.15 1.00 5.99
CA GLY A 54 4.14 2.21 6.82
C GLY A 54 3.20 3.30 6.31
N THR A 55 3.03 3.41 4.98
CA THR A 55 2.10 4.35 4.34
C THR A 55 0.63 4.07 4.68
N LEU A 56 0.29 2.84 5.08
CA LEU A 56 -1.07 2.41 5.43
C LEU A 56 -1.28 2.29 6.94
N SER A 57 -0.23 1.95 7.68
CA SER A 57 -0.29 1.81 9.13
C SER A 57 0.01 3.10 9.89
N GLY A 58 0.85 3.97 9.32
CA GLY A 58 1.31 5.18 10.00
C GLY A 58 2.56 4.98 10.86
N ALA A 59 2.99 6.06 11.51
CA ALA A 59 4.17 6.08 12.38
C ALA A 59 3.92 6.94 13.64
N PRO A 60 4.35 6.48 14.83
CA PRO A 60 4.96 5.17 15.16
C PRO A 60 3.99 4.01 14.90
N LYS A 61 4.45 2.96 14.24
CA LYS A 61 3.61 1.92 13.64
C LYS A 61 2.61 1.28 14.62
N ILE A 62 3.07 0.86 15.81
CA ILE A 62 2.22 0.17 16.79
C ILE A 62 1.09 1.09 17.25
N ARG A 63 1.42 2.31 17.70
CA ARG A 63 0.40 3.25 18.19
C ARG A 63 -0.57 3.69 17.08
N ALA A 64 -0.08 3.87 15.87
CA ALA A 64 -0.93 4.20 14.73
C ALA A 64 -1.93 3.07 14.42
N MET A 65 -1.49 1.81 14.49
CA MET A 65 -2.38 0.65 14.30
C MET A 65 -3.40 0.51 15.43
N GLU A 66 -3.04 0.80 16.68
CA GLU A 66 -3.99 0.85 17.81
C GLU A 66 -5.07 1.91 17.56
N ILE A 67 -4.67 3.11 17.15
CA ILE A 67 -5.63 4.20 16.83
C ILE A 67 -6.56 3.81 15.68
N ILE A 68 -6.04 3.14 14.65
CA ILE A 68 -6.85 2.63 13.55
C ILE A 68 -7.90 1.64 14.07
N ASP A 69 -7.51 0.70 14.93
CA ASP A 69 -8.44 -0.28 15.51
C ASP A 69 -9.48 0.37 16.44
N GLU A 70 -9.09 1.42 17.16
CA GLU A 70 -9.99 2.20 18.02
C GLU A 70 -11.04 2.99 17.20
N LEU A 71 -10.66 3.57 16.06
CA LEU A 71 -11.49 4.53 15.32
C LEU A 71 -12.24 3.92 14.12
N GLU A 72 -11.67 2.95 13.44
CA GLU A 72 -12.31 2.33 12.29
C GLU A 72 -13.37 1.32 12.73
N LYS A 73 -14.63 1.58 12.37
CA LYS A 73 -15.76 0.71 12.71
C LYS A 73 -15.80 -0.60 11.89
N THR A 74 -15.12 -0.63 10.76
CA THR A 74 -15.07 -1.77 9.84
C THR A 74 -13.65 -2.26 9.69
N LYS A 75 -13.48 -3.58 9.64
CA LYS A 75 -12.16 -4.16 9.41
C LYS A 75 -11.69 -3.91 7.98
N ARG A 76 -10.42 -3.64 7.83
CA ARG A 76 -9.78 -3.37 6.53
C ARG A 76 -9.75 -4.58 5.59
N SER A 77 -9.88 -5.81 6.12
CA SER A 77 -9.84 -7.04 5.34
C SER A 77 -8.60 -7.11 4.45
N THR A 78 -8.77 -7.11 3.12
CA THR A 78 -7.66 -7.12 2.17
C THR A 78 -6.95 -5.77 2.03
N TYR A 79 -7.62 -4.66 2.38
CA TYR A 79 -7.06 -3.31 2.22
C TYR A 79 -5.83 -3.10 3.10
N GLY A 80 -4.75 -2.66 2.48
CA GLY A 80 -3.47 -2.43 3.17
C GLY A 80 -2.63 -3.68 3.42
N GLY A 81 -3.12 -4.85 2.99
CA GLY A 81 -2.33 -6.07 2.93
C GLY A 81 -1.41 -6.11 1.72
N ALA A 82 -1.02 -7.30 1.30
CA ALA A 82 -0.24 -7.53 0.09
C ALA A 82 -1.00 -8.45 -0.88
N ILE A 83 -0.84 -8.15 -2.15
CA ILE A 83 -1.22 -9.05 -3.24
C ILE A 83 0.01 -9.29 -4.11
N GLY A 84 0.20 -10.51 -4.56
CA GLY A 84 1.36 -10.83 -5.37
C GLY A 84 1.33 -12.26 -5.90
N TYR A 85 2.38 -12.63 -6.60
CA TYR A 85 2.59 -13.98 -7.08
C TYR A 85 4.02 -14.44 -6.84
N ILE A 86 4.17 -15.74 -6.69
CA ILE A 86 5.46 -16.41 -6.49
C ILE A 86 5.64 -17.40 -7.62
N SER A 87 6.73 -17.27 -8.34
CA SER A 87 7.11 -18.18 -9.40
C SER A 87 7.79 -19.43 -8.85
N PHE A 88 7.72 -20.54 -9.57
CA PHE A 88 8.37 -21.80 -9.19
C PHE A 88 9.90 -21.71 -9.11
N ASN A 89 10.51 -20.71 -9.74
CA ASN A 89 11.94 -20.42 -9.64
C ASN A 89 12.32 -19.59 -8.40
N GLY A 90 11.35 -19.28 -7.52
CA GLY A 90 11.57 -18.50 -6.30
C GLY A 90 11.46 -16.98 -6.47
N ASN A 91 11.21 -16.48 -7.68
CA ASN A 91 10.94 -15.06 -7.87
C ASN A 91 9.57 -14.71 -7.26
N PHE A 92 9.51 -13.52 -6.66
CA PHE A 92 8.33 -13.01 -6.02
C PHE A 92 8.10 -11.55 -6.44
N ASP A 93 6.87 -11.23 -6.79
CA ASP A 93 6.44 -9.87 -7.07
C ASP A 93 5.16 -9.57 -6.30
N SER A 94 5.10 -8.42 -5.65
CA SER A 94 3.95 -8.03 -4.83
C SER A 94 3.78 -6.53 -4.77
N CYS A 95 2.55 -6.12 -4.47
CA CYS A 95 2.23 -4.73 -4.17
C CYS A 95 1.32 -4.64 -2.94
N ILE A 96 1.18 -3.43 -2.42
CA ILE A 96 0.20 -3.13 -1.37
C ILE A 96 -1.20 -3.20 -1.98
N THR A 97 -2.15 -3.83 -1.29
CA THR A 97 -3.55 -3.89 -1.72
C THR A 97 -4.24 -2.55 -1.45
N ILE A 98 -4.06 -1.62 -2.40
CA ILE A 98 -4.71 -0.31 -2.44
C ILE A 98 -5.28 -0.09 -3.83
N ARG A 99 -6.21 0.85 -3.99
CA ARG A 99 -6.86 1.14 -5.29
C ARG A 99 -7.43 -0.12 -5.94
N THR A 100 -8.00 -0.97 -5.10
CA THR A 100 -8.47 -2.31 -5.45
C THR A 100 -9.94 -2.42 -5.12
N GLY A 101 -10.72 -2.97 -6.05
CA GLY A 101 -12.11 -3.36 -5.82
C GLY A 101 -12.21 -4.85 -5.50
N VAL A 102 -12.98 -5.20 -4.47
CA VAL A 102 -13.33 -6.58 -4.16
C VAL A 102 -14.77 -6.83 -4.59
N PHE A 103 -14.99 -7.76 -5.50
CA PHE A 103 -16.31 -8.10 -6.00
C PHE A 103 -16.80 -9.39 -5.35
N LYS A 104 -17.93 -9.30 -4.67
CA LYS A 104 -18.54 -10.44 -3.98
C LYS A 104 -20.04 -10.29 -3.89
N ASP A 105 -20.77 -11.35 -4.17
CA ASP A 105 -22.23 -11.42 -4.03
C ASP A 105 -22.97 -10.26 -4.75
N GLY A 106 -22.54 -9.92 -5.98
CA GLY A 106 -23.11 -8.84 -6.78
C GLY A 106 -22.82 -7.43 -6.27
N LYS A 107 -21.86 -7.29 -5.35
CA LYS A 107 -21.44 -6.00 -4.77
C LYS A 107 -19.96 -5.75 -5.02
N ALA A 108 -19.62 -4.47 -5.19
CA ALA A 108 -18.24 -4.00 -5.22
C ALA A 108 -17.90 -3.30 -3.90
N TYR A 109 -16.81 -3.71 -3.29
CA TYR A 109 -16.29 -3.11 -2.06
C TYR A 109 -15.00 -2.38 -2.40
N ILE A 110 -14.97 -1.09 -2.09
CA ILE A 110 -13.81 -0.21 -2.31
C ILE A 110 -13.45 0.43 -0.98
N GLN A 111 -12.17 0.44 -0.65
CA GLN A 111 -11.66 1.12 0.52
C GLN A 111 -10.50 2.04 0.11
N ALA A 112 -10.51 3.26 0.63
CA ALA A 112 -9.47 4.26 0.42
C ALA A 112 -9.24 5.04 1.70
N GLY A 113 -8.08 5.69 1.80
CA GLY A 113 -7.72 6.52 2.94
C GLY A 113 -6.50 7.38 2.63
N GLY A 114 -6.25 8.35 3.49
CA GLY A 114 -5.10 9.25 3.46
C GLY A 114 -4.19 9.07 4.66
N GLY A 115 -2.95 9.53 4.57
CA GLY A 115 -2.03 9.62 5.69
C GLY A 115 -2.29 10.91 6.45
N ILE A 116 -2.48 10.82 7.75
CA ILE A 116 -2.73 11.98 8.62
C ILE A 116 -1.43 12.41 9.28
N VAL A 117 -1.13 13.70 9.21
CA VAL A 117 0.00 14.35 9.86
C VAL A 117 -0.48 15.52 10.72
N TYR A 118 0.43 16.13 11.50
CA TYR A 118 0.08 17.19 12.43
C TYR A 118 -0.61 18.39 11.76
N ASP A 119 -0.18 18.76 10.55
CA ASP A 119 -0.73 19.88 9.79
C ASP A 119 -1.89 19.50 8.86
N SER A 120 -2.39 18.27 8.96
CA SER A 120 -3.52 17.80 8.16
C SER A 120 -4.80 18.57 8.49
N ILE A 121 -5.51 18.98 7.44
CA ILE A 121 -6.82 19.59 7.54
C ILE A 121 -7.87 18.51 7.22
N PRO A 122 -8.80 18.18 8.14
CA PRO A 122 -9.71 17.03 8.00
C PRO A 122 -10.50 17.01 6.70
N GLU A 123 -10.98 18.16 6.24
CA GLU A 123 -11.75 18.30 5.01
C GLU A 123 -10.92 17.95 3.78
N ASN A 124 -9.66 18.35 3.75
CA ASN A 124 -8.73 18.05 2.66
C ASN A 124 -8.37 16.56 2.64
N GLU A 125 -8.11 15.96 3.78
CA GLU A 125 -7.80 14.53 3.91
C GLU A 125 -9.00 13.65 3.50
N TYR A 126 -10.20 14.08 3.87
CA TYR A 126 -11.43 13.42 3.42
C TYR A 126 -11.56 13.50 1.89
N GLN A 127 -11.38 14.69 1.31
CA GLN A 127 -11.47 14.87 -0.15
C GLN A 127 -10.38 14.07 -0.88
N GLU A 128 -9.17 13.98 -0.32
CA GLU A 128 -8.10 13.15 -0.86
C GLU A 128 -8.49 11.67 -0.88
N SER A 129 -9.12 11.18 0.18
CA SER A 129 -9.62 9.80 0.26
C SER A 129 -10.67 9.51 -0.82
N ILE A 130 -11.61 10.44 -1.05
CA ILE A 130 -12.59 10.35 -2.14
C ILE A 130 -11.89 10.32 -3.51
N ASN A 131 -10.94 11.21 -3.73
CA ASN A 131 -10.18 11.28 -4.99
C ASN A 131 -9.43 9.96 -5.26
N LYS A 132 -8.85 9.35 -4.23
CA LYS A 132 -8.17 8.05 -4.34
C LYS A 132 -9.12 6.90 -4.69
N ALA A 133 -10.37 6.94 -4.24
CA ALA A 133 -11.39 5.96 -4.59
C ALA A 133 -11.93 6.13 -6.02
N SER A 134 -11.95 7.35 -6.53
CA SER A 134 -12.61 7.72 -7.78
C SER A 134 -12.14 6.95 -9.00
N ALA A 135 -10.85 6.59 -9.06
CA ALA A 135 -10.32 5.81 -10.19
C ALA A 135 -10.96 4.43 -10.32
N VAL A 136 -11.13 3.75 -9.19
CA VAL A 136 -11.77 2.42 -9.16
C VAL A 136 -13.27 2.54 -9.39
N LEU A 137 -13.92 3.56 -8.85
CA LEU A 137 -15.34 3.83 -9.06
C LEU A 137 -15.65 4.04 -10.55
N ARG A 138 -14.90 4.91 -11.21
CA ARG A 138 -15.06 5.15 -12.65
C ARG A 138 -14.86 3.91 -13.49
N ALA A 139 -13.84 3.10 -13.18
CA ALA A 139 -13.62 1.85 -13.91
C ALA A 139 -14.79 0.87 -13.76
N ILE A 140 -15.49 0.87 -12.64
CA ILE A 140 -16.69 0.05 -12.42
C ILE A 140 -17.87 0.60 -13.18
N GLU A 141 -18.07 1.92 -13.19
CA GLU A 141 -19.13 2.59 -13.95
C GLU A 141 -18.98 2.33 -15.45
N GLU A 142 -17.76 2.59 -15.99
CA GLU A 142 -17.46 2.34 -17.40
C GLU A 142 -17.62 0.85 -17.80
N ALA A 143 -17.29 -0.07 -16.91
CA ALA A 143 -17.52 -1.50 -17.16
C ALA A 143 -19.02 -1.86 -17.24
N GLY A 144 -19.88 -1.16 -16.52
CA GLY A 144 -21.33 -1.30 -16.59
C GLY A 144 -21.94 -0.82 -17.89
N ASP A 145 -21.28 0.11 -18.58
CA ASP A 145 -21.73 0.66 -19.86
C ASP A 145 -21.34 -0.22 -21.07
N ILE A 146 -20.52 -1.27 -20.85
CA ILE A 146 -20.02 -2.16 -21.91
C ILE A 146 -20.94 -3.39 -22.12
N VAL A 147 -21.97 -3.57 -21.29
CA VAL A 147 -22.86 -4.75 -21.31
C VAL A 147 -24.13 -4.50 -22.14
#